data_3e37b5c2b46c19e6af80f0fe3a75fa16
#
_entry.id   3e37b5c2b46c19e6af80f0fe3a75fa16
#
_cell.length_a   1.000
_cell.length_b   1.000
_cell.length_c   1.000
_cell.angle_alpha   90.00
_cell.angle_beta   90.00
_cell.angle_gamma   90.00
#
_symmetry.space_group_name_H-M   'P 1'
#
loop_
_entity.id
_entity.type
_entity.pdbx_description
1 polymer ?
#
loop_
_entity_poly.entity_id
_entity_poly.type
_entity_poly.pdbx_seq_one_letter_code
_entity_poly.pdbx_strand_id
1 'polypeptide(L)'
;MKTYVITLSRHFLANHKRAGEETHFKEKFLLGQGLIDYDTPSLAKIHTIRANYPLWEKRIKEVQEGRAALSIRQWTGKPYRSKQVEIAMLTAENDVGVQKLEFYNNTLGLCHIGIVYQRKYELAHNDGLSFEDWVDWFGGYDLSEPMAIIHFTKFRY
;
A
#
# COMPACT_ATOMS: atom_id res chain seq x y z
N MET A 1 22.52 -6.31 -5.85
CA MET A 1 21.58 -5.30 -5.30
C MET A 1 20.50 -6.02 -4.50
N LYS A 2 20.15 -5.48 -3.37
CA LYS A 2 19.06 -6.03 -2.55
C LYS A 2 17.71 -5.84 -3.21
N THR A 3 16.80 -6.78 -2.96
CA THR A 3 15.40 -6.66 -3.38
C THR A 3 14.50 -6.79 -2.17
N TYR A 4 13.69 -5.80 -1.93
CA TYR A 4 12.62 -5.85 -0.94
C TYR A 4 11.31 -6.17 -1.62
N VAL A 5 10.46 -6.96 -0.97
CA VAL A 5 9.22 -7.44 -1.57
C VAL A 5 8.01 -6.83 -0.87
N ILE A 6 7.08 -6.33 -1.66
CA ILE A 6 5.72 -5.99 -1.23
C ILE A 6 4.77 -6.90 -1.99
N THR A 7 3.98 -7.67 -1.23
CA THR A 7 2.97 -8.54 -1.82
C THR A 7 1.61 -7.85 -1.71
N LEU A 8 0.95 -7.64 -2.84
CA LEU A 8 -0.42 -7.14 -2.89
C LEU A 8 -1.38 -8.32 -2.77
N SER A 9 -2.35 -8.21 -1.87
CA SER A 9 -3.36 -9.25 -1.70
C SER A 9 -4.28 -9.31 -2.93
N ARG A 10 -4.46 -10.50 -3.49
CA ARG A 10 -5.39 -10.71 -4.59
C ARG A 10 -6.85 -10.70 -4.11
N HIS A 11 -7.09 -11.22 -2.91
CA HIS A 11 -8.41 -11.29 -2.32
C HIS A 11 -8.45 -10.56 -0.98
N PHE A 12 -9.63 -10.09 -0.59
CA PHE A 12 -9.85 -9.58 0.76
C PHE A 12 -9.58 -10.70 1.78
N LEU A 13 -8.96 -10.34 2.90
CA LEU A 13 -8.51 -11.28 3.93
C LEU A 13 -9.68 -11.93 4.65
N ALA A 14 -9.42 -13.05 5.32
CA ALA A 14 -10.44 -13.86 5.98
C ALA A 14 -11.27 -13.12 7.04
N ASN A 15 -10.68 -12.11 7.69
CA ASN A 15 -11.35 -11.29 8.71
C ASN A 15 -12.06 -10.06 8.13
N HIS A 16 -12.01 -9.84 6.82
CA HIS A 16 -12.70 -8.74 6.18
C HIS A 16 -14.14 -9.13 5.84
N LYS A 17 -15.07 -8.16 5.92
CA LYS A 17 -16.48 -8.39 5.55
C LYS A 17 -16.67 -8.86 4.12
N ARG A 18 -15.72 -8.55 3.23
CA ARG A 18 -15.69 -9.00 1.83
C ARG A 18 -14.72 -10.15 1.59
N ALA A 19 -14.42 -10.94 2.62
CA ALA A 19 -13.46 -12.04 2.55
C ALA A 19 -13.67 -12.91 1.31
N GLY A 20 -12.59 -13.16 0.56
CA GLY A 20 -12.60 -13.99 -0.64
C GLY A 20 -12.94 -13.25 -1.93
N GLU A 21 -13.50 -12.04 -1.88
CA GLU A 21 -13.71 -11.22 -3.08
C GLU A 21 -12.37 -10.67 -3.59
N GLU A 22 -12.27 -10.44 -4.89
CA GLU A 22 -11.06 -9.87 -5.48
C GLU A 22 -10.89 -8.40 -5.10
N THR A 23 -9.66 -8.01 -4.76
CA THR A 23 -9.30 -6.62 -4.46
C THR A 23 -9.06 -5.81 -5.72
N HIS A 24 -8.65 -6.45 -6.80
CA HIS A 24 -8.17 -5.84 -8.04
C HIS A 24 -6.93 -4.94 -7.81
N PHE A 25 -6.15 -5.21 -6.78
CA PHE A 25 -4.98 -4.38 -6.45
C PHE A 25 -3.94 -4.36 -7.57
N LYS A 26 -3.77 -5.47 -8.30
CA LYS A 26 -2.84 -5.50 -9.43
C LYS A 26 -3.24 -4.47 -10.49
N GLU A 27 -4.49 -4.49 -10.93
CA GLU A 27 -5.01 -3.58 -11.94
C GLU A 27 -5.00 -2.14 -11.44
N LYS A 28 -5.37 -1.92 -10.18
CA LYS A 28 -5.34 -0.60 -9.54
C LYS A 28 -3.92 -0.05 -9.42
N PHE A 29 -2.94 -0.91 -9.12
CA PHE A 29 -1.53 -0.55 -9.12
C PHE A 29 -1.05 -0.16 -10.52
N LEU A 30 -1.36 -0.96 -11.52
CA LEU A 30 -0.98 -0.67 -12.90
C LEU A 30 -1.62 0.61 -13.42
N LEU A 31 -2.87 0.88 -13.03
CA LEU A 31 -3.54 2.13 -13.33
C LEU A 31 -2.81 3.32 -12.70
N GLY A 32 -2.38 3.19 -11.44
CA GLY A 32 -1.61 4.21 -10.74
C GLY A 32 -0.25 4.49 -11.35
N GLN A 33 0.35 3.51 -12.02
CA GLN A 33 1.60 3.64 -12.75
C GLN A 33 1.42 4.19 -14.18
N GLY A 34 0.18 4.37 -14.63
CA GLY A 34 -0.11 4.81 -15.99
C GLY A 34 0.16 3.74 -17.05
N LEU A 35 0.22 2.46 -16.65
CA LEU A 35 0.54 1.35 -17.54
C LEU A 35 -0.68 0.73 -18.21
N ILE A 36 -1.87 1.01 -17.68
CA ILE A 36 -3.15 0.57 -18.26
C ILE A 36 -4.18 1.68 -18.15
N ASP A 37 -5.16 1.64 -19.04
CA ASP A 37 -6.35 2.51 -18.98
C ASP A 37 -7.56 1.66 -18.59
N TYR A 38 -8.48 2.25 -17.85
CA TYR A 38 -9.76 1.63 -17.50
C TYR A 38 -10.91 2.40 -18.12
N ASP A 39 -11.83 1.68 -18.75
CA ASP A 39 -13.05 2.25 -19.30
C ASP A 39 -14.07 2.63 -18.22
N THR A 40 -13.96 2.01 -17.03
CA THR A 40 -14.82 2.29 -15.91
C THR A 40 -14.02 2.99 -14.80
N PRO A 41 -14.64 3.93 -14.07
CA PRO A 41 -13.98 4.59 -12.95
C PRO A 41 -13.48 3.54 -11.94
N SER A 42 -12.19 3.53 -11.68
CA SER A 42 -11.56 2.67 -10.69
C SER A 42 -10.60 3.49 -9.84
N LEU A 43 -10.41 3.04 -8.60
CA LEU A 43 -9.46 3.68 -7.69
C LEU A 43 -8.05 3.23 -8.04
N ALA A 44 -7.19 4.16 -8.42
CA ALA A 44 -5.77 3.86 -8.59
C ALA A 44 -5.13 3.61 -7.22
N LYS A 45 -4.35 2.53 -7.12
CA LYS A 45 -3.56 2.25 -5.92
C LYS A 45 -2.16 2.82 -6.11
N ILE A 46 -1.90 3.99 -5.54
CA ILE A 46 -0.62 4.70 -5.67
C ILE A 46 0.27 4.54 -4.45
N HIS A 47 -0.22 3.90 -3.40
CA HIS A 47 0.58 3.53 -2.23
C HIS A 47 -0.01 2.30 -1.55
N THR A 48 0.74 1.76 -0.61
CA THR A 48 0.26 0.74 0.33
C THR A 48 0.65 1.17 1.74
N ILE A 49 -0.14 0.73 2.73
CA ILE A 49 0.10 1.06 4.13
C ILE A 49 0.53 -0.20 4.85
N ARG A 50 1.66 -0.15 5.55
CA ARG A 50 2.25 -1.30 6.24
C ARG A 50 2.64 -0.94 7.66
N ALA A 51 2.51 -1.90 8.57
CA ALA A 51 3.03 -1.77 9.92
C ALA A 51 4.55 -1.67 9.92
N ASN A 52 5.12 -1.22 11.04
CA ASN A 52 6.57 -1.10 11.25
C ASN A 52 7.21 -0.01 10.40
N TYR A 53 6.88 1.23 10.68
CA TYR A 53 7.44 2.39 9.97
C TYR A 53 8.98 2.41 9.96
N PRO A 54 9.71 2.18 11.08
CA PRO A 54 11.17 2.25 11.05
C PRO A 54 11.81 1.26 10.06
N LEU A 55 11.24 0.07 9.93
CA LEU A 55 11.72 -0.93 8.98
C LEU A 55 11.56 -0.44 7.55
N TRP A 56 10.38 0.11 7.22
CA TRP A 56 10.10 0.57 5.85
C TRP A 56 10.84 1.85 5.52
N GLU A 57 11.02 2.75 6.48
CA GLU A 57 11.84 3.95 6.29
C GLU A 57 13.25 3.57 5.85
N LYS A 58 13.87 2.61 6.54
CA LYS A 58 15.21 2.11 6.18
C LYS A 58 15.24 1.50 4.79
N ARG A 59 14.29 0.61 4.49
CA ARG A 59 14.23 -0.09 3.20
C ARG A 59 14.01 0.87 2.03
N ILE A 60 13.08 1.79 2.18
CA ILE A 60 12.79 2.76 1.11
C ILE A 60 13.95 3.72 0.90
N LYS A 61 14.65 4.12 1.97
CA LYS A 61 15.86 4.91 1.85
C LYS A 61 16.93 4.19 1.00
N GLU A 62 17.11 2.90 1.19
CA GLU A 62 18.05 2.12 0.37
C GLU A 62 17.62 2.08 -1.10
N VAL A 63 16.32 2.00 -1.38
CA VAL A 63 15.81 2.09 -2.76
C VAL A 63 16.08 3.46 -3.37
N GLN A 64 15.80 4.53 -2.63
CA GLN A 64 16.03 5.91 -3.06
C GLN A 64 17.51 6.19 -3.37
N GLU A 65 18.40 5.55 -2.64
CA GLU A 65 19.86 5.67 -2.82
C GLU A 65 20.41 4.76 -3.92
N GLY A 66 19.55 3.98 -4.59
CA GLY A 66 19.97 3.06 -5.67
C GLY A 66 20.65 1.78 -5.18
N ARG A 67 20.60 1.48 -3.89
CA ARG A 67 21.21 0.28 -3.29
C ARG A 67 20.26 -0.91 -3.18
N ALA A 68 18.98 -0.70 -3.46
CA ALA A 68 17.95 -1.72 -3.43
C ALA A 68 16.88 -1.45 -4.47
N ALA A 69 16.07 -2.46 -4.76
CA ALA A 69 14.86 -2.35 -5.58
C ALA A 69 13.67 -2.87 -4.79
N LEU A 70 12.47 -2.44 -5.20
CA LEU A 70 11.21 -2.84 -4.57
C LEU A 70 10.41 -3.68 -5.56
N SER A 71 10.29 -4.97 -5.28
CA SER A 71 9.53 -5.91 -6.09
C SER A 71 8.08 -5.95 -5.61
N ILE A 72 7.18 -5.58 -6.49
CA ILE A 72 5.74 -5.64 -6.22
C ILE A 72 5.22 -6.95 -6.77
N ARG A 73 4.67 -7.79 -5.90
CA ARG A 73 4.26 -9.16 -6.23
C ARG A 73 2.83 -9.46 -5.82
N GLN A 74 2.31 -10.55 -6.34
CA GLN A 74 1.00 -11.08 -5.98
C GLN A 74 1.06 -12.61 -5.98
N TRP A 75 0.36 -13.25 -5.03
CA TRP A 75 0.18 -14.70 -5.06
C TRP A 75 -0.74 -15.09 -6.21
N THR A 76 -0.40 -16.17 -6.92
CA THR A 76 -1.24 -16.71 -8.01
C THR A 76 -2.47 -17.46 -7.49
N GLY A 77 -2.41 -17.91 -6.23
CA GLY A 77 -3.50 -18.60 -5.56
C GLY A 77 -3.47 -18.29 -4.06
N LYS A 78 -3.59 -19.30 -3.22
CA LYS A 78 -3.55 -19.12 -1.77
C LYS A 78 -2.18 -18.60 -1.31
N PRO A 79 -2.15 -17.61 -0.41
CA PRO A 79 -0.90 -17.10 0.17
C PRO A 79 -0.06 -18.22 0.76
N TYR A 80 1.25 -18.17 0.52
CA TYR A 80 2.24 -19.15 0.98
C TYR A 80 2.09 -20.57 0.41
N ARG A 81 1.05 -20.85 -0.36
CA ARG A 81 0.77 -22.16 -0.98
C ARG A 81 0.74 -22.12 -2.50
N SER A 82 1.12 -21.02 -3.09
CA SER A 82 1.19 -20.82 -4.54
C SER A 82 2.43 -20.02 -4.88
N LYS A 83 2.72 -19.90 -6.17
CA LYS A 83 3.82 -19.05 -6.64
C LYS A 83 3.44 -17.58 -6.54
N GLN A 84 4.42 -16.75 -6.25
CA GLN A 84 4.30 -15.31 -6.41
C GLN A 84 4.68 -14.93 -7.85
N VAL A 85 3.93 -13.99 -8.40
CA VAL A 85 4.24 -13.36 -9.69
C VAL A 85 4.64 -11.92 -9.42
N GLU A 86 5.76 -11.50 -10.01
CA GLU A 86 6.17 -10.10 -9.96
C GLU A 86 5.30 -9.28 -10.92
N ILE A 87 4.71 -8.21 -10.39
CA ILE A 87 3.92 -7.26 -11.16
C ILE A 87 4.81 -6.16 -11.72
N ALA A 88 5.72 -5.67 -10.88
CA ALA A 88 6.65 -4.60 -11.25
C ALA A 88 7.87 -4.59 -10.34
N MET A 89 8.95 -4.03 -10.85
CA MET A 89 10.17 -3.73 -10.09
C MET A 89 10.32 -2.21 -10.04
N LEU A 90 10.24 -1.63 -8.84
CA LEU A 90 10.40 -0.20 -8.65
C LEU A 90 11.81 0.11 -8.15
N THR A 91 12.37 1.19 -8.68
CA THR A 91 13.71 1.68 -8.32
C THR A 91 13.65 3.15 -7.93
N ALA A 92 14.80 3.76 -7.69
CA ALA A 92 14.91 5.20 -7.44
C ALA A 92 14.26 6.05 -8.54
N GLU A 93 14.26 5.57 -9.79
CA GLU A 93 13.67 6.27 -10.93
C GLU A 93 12.14 6.38 -10.86
N ASN A 94 11.49 5.55 -10.06
CA ASN A 94 10.05 5.59 -9.86
C ASN A 94 9.60 6.57 -8.77
N ASP A 95 10.54 7.29 -8.17
CA ASP A 95 10.26 8.24 -7.09
C ASP A 95 9.54 7.62 -5.89
N VAL A 96 9.84 6.36 -5.58
CA VAL A 96 9.28 5.71 -4.41
C VAL A 96 9.62 6.48 -3.13
N GLY A 97 8.72 6.43 -2.16
CA GLY A 97 8.94 7.14 -0.92
C GLY A 97 8.15 6.52 0.23
N VAL A 98 8.36 7.06 1.42
CA VAL A 98 7.65 6.64 2.61
C VAL A 98 7.27 7.84 3.46
N GLN A 99 6.06 7.85 3.99
CA GLN A 99 5.61 8.83 4.96
C GLN A 99 5.07 8.12 6.19
N LYS A 100 5.29 8.73 7.36
CA LYS A 100 4.83 8.20 8.63
C LYS A 100 3.37 8.55 8.82
N LEU A 101 2.53 7.54 9.05
CA LEU A 101 1.12 7.70 9.35
C LEU A 101 0.88 7.39 10.82
N GLU A 102 0.34 8.34 11.56
CA GLU A 102 0.03 8.21 12.97
C GLU A 102 -1.45 8.40 13.21
N PHE A 103 -1.97 7.75 14.27
CA PHE A 103 -3.39 7.76 14.59
C PHE A 103 -3.62 8.41 15.96
N TYR A 104 -4.54 9.34 16.01
CA TYR A 104 -4.92 9.99 17.25
C TYR A 104 -5.89 9.11 18.04
N ASN A 105 -5.62 8.89 19.33
CA ASN A 105 -6.40 8.02 20.20
C ASN A 105 -6.66 6.62 19.62
N ASN A 106 -5.71 6.10 18.84
CA ASN A 106 -5.80 4.76 18.25
C ASN A 106 -7.06 4.58 17.38
N THR A 107 -7.51 5.63 16.71
CA THR A 107 -8.68 5.56 15.83
C THR A 107 -8.30 5.83 14.37
N LEU A 108 -8.87 5.05 13.45
CA LEU A 108 -8.69 5.26 12.01
C LEU A 108 -9.31 6.56 11.52
N GLY A 109 -10.25 7.12 12.28
CA GLY A 109 -10.93 8.35 11.91
C GLY A 109 -10.09 9.61 12.04
N LEU A 110 -9.05 9.57 12.86
CA LEU A 110 -8.18 10.71 13.13
C LEU A 110 -6.74 10.29 12.90
N CYS A 111 -6.23 10.53 11.71
CA CYS A 111 -4.86 10.21 11.34
C CYS A 111 -4.13 11.43 10.83
N HIS A 112 -2.82 11.46 10.98
CA HIS A 112 -2.01 12.57 10.53
C HIS A 112 -0.65 12.11 9.98
N ILE A 113 -0.10 12.93 9.10
CA ILE A 113 1.23 12.78 8.55
C ILE A 113 1.98 14.06 8.93
N GLY A 114 2.98 13.94 9.81
CA GLY A 114 3.61 15.09 10.44
C GLY A 114 2.58 15.88 11.27
N ILE A 115 2.46 17.18 11.01
CA ILE A 115 1.51 18.07 11.72
C ILE A 115 0.18 18.25 11.00
N VAL A 116 0.00 17.59 9.85
CA VAL A 116 -1.19 17.75 9.00
C VAL A 116 -2.15 16.59 9.17
N TYR A 117 -3.39 16.87 9.56
CA TYR A 117 -4.45 15.88 9.60
C TYR A 117 -4.86 15.51 8.18
N GLN A 118 -4.90 14.21 7.90
CA GLN A 118 -5.21 13.73 6.57
C GLN A 118 -6.69 13.44 6.38
N ARG A 119 -7.13 13.65 5.15
CA ARG A 119 -8.46 13.24 4.73
C ARG A 119 -8.47 11.71 4.59
N LYS A 120 -9.15 11.05 5.51
CA LYS A 120 -9.24 9.59 5.56
C LYS A 120 -9.78 8.96 4.28
N TYR A 121 -10.69 9.65 3.59
CA TYR A 121 -11.23 9.18 2.31
C TYR A 121 -10.17 9.17 1.21
N GLU A 122 -9.33 10.19 1.16
CA GLU A 122 -8.24 10.29 0.21
C GLU A 122 -7.19 9.20 0.45
N LEU A 123 -6.84 8.94 1.72
CA LEU A 123 -5.95 7.84 2.08
C LEU A 123 -6.50 6.49 1.59
N ALA A 124 -7.76 6.22 1.84
CA ALA A 124 -8.41 4.98 1.41
C ALA A 124 -8.41 4.85 -0.11
N HIS A 125 -8.83 5.88 -0.82
CA HIS A 125 -8.89 5.89 -2.29
C HIS A 125 -7.52 5.67 -2.92
N ASN A 126 -6.49 6.36 -2.41
CA ASN A 126 -5.12 6.21 -2.90
C ASN A 126 -4.52 4.84 -2.56
N ASP A 127 -5.08 4.14 -1.60
CA ASP A 127 -4.76 2.76 -1.25
C ASP A 127 -5.54 1.74 -2.11
N GLY A 128 -6.38 2.23 -3.00
CA GLY A 128 -7.20 1.40 -3.90
C GLY A 128 -8.47 0.85 -3.25
N LEU A 129 -8.95 1.45 -2.18
CA LEU A 129 -10.09 0.97 -1.41
C LEU A 129 -11.15 2.06 -1.22
N SER A 130 -12.42 1.65 -1.11
CA SER A 130 -13.42 2.52 -0.52
C SER A 130 -13.08 2.79 0.95
N PHE A 131 -13.60 3.87 1.50
CA PHE A 131 -13.35 4.17 2.90
C PHE A 131 -13.84 3.04 3.84
N GLU A 132 -15.01 2.47 3.55
CA GLU A 132 -15.55 1.37 4.33
C GLU A 132 -14.66 0.14 4.31
N ASP A 133 -14.18 -0.25 3.14
CA ASP A 133 -13.27 -1.39 3.00
C ASP A 133 -11.93 -1.12 3.66
N TRP A 134 -11.42 0.10 3.58
CA TRP A 134 -10.19 0.52 4.21
C TRP A 134 -10.27 0.45 5.75
N VAL A 135 -11.36 0.94 6.33
CA VAL A 135 -11.61 0.87 7.77
C VAL A 135 -11.69 -0.57 8.24
N ASP A 136 -12.41 -1.42 7.51
CA ASP A 136 -12.53 -2.84 7.86
C ASP A 136 -11.19 -3.57 7.70
N TRP A 137 -10.39 -3.18 6.70
CA TRP A 137 -9.05 -3.76 6.50
C TRP A 137 -8.13 -3.52 7.69
N PHE A 138 -8.13 -2.31 8.23
CA PHE A 138 -7.22 -1.92 9.31
C PHE A 138 -7.84 -2.00 10.70
N GLY A 139 -9.09 -2.41 10.83
CA GLY A 139 -9.81 -2.42 12.10
C GLY A 139 -9.20 -3.29 13.19
N GLY A 140 -8.44 -4.33 12.81
CA GLY A 140 -7.75 -5.21 13.75
C GLY A 140 -6.28 -4.89 13.97
N TYR A 141 -5.76 -3.83 13.37
CA TYR A 141 -4.36 -3.44 13.50
C TYR A 141 -4.11 -2.68 14.82
N ASP A 142 -2.88 -2.81 15.32
CA ASP A 142 -2.43 -1.98 16.44
C ASP A 142 -2.14 -0.55 15.94
N LEU A 143 -3.03 0.38 16.26
CA LEU A 143 -2.92 1.78 15.84
C LEU A 143 -2.13 2.64 16.82
N SER A 144 -1.58 2.06 17.90
CA SER A 144 -0.71 2.77 18.84
C SER A 144 0.68 3.04 18.26
N GLU A 145 1.10 2.25 17.27
CA GLU A 145 2.39 2.38 16.60
C GLU A 145 2.22 3.04 15.23
N PRO A 146 3.19 3.87 14.80
CA PRO A 146 3.14 4.48 13.47
C PRO A 146 3.18 3.43 12.35
N MET A 147 2.43 3.68 11.30
CA MET A 147 2.45 2.88 10.09
C MET A 147 3.21 3.61 8.96
N ALA A 148 3.61 2.86 7.96
CA ALA A 148 4.31 3.39 6.81
C ALA A 148 3.35 3.49 5.62
N ILE A 149 3.23 4.68 5.03
CA ILE A 149 2.66 4.85 3.70
C ILE A 149 3.80 4.72 2.72
N ILE A 150 3.81 3.63 1.96
CA ILE A 150 4.85 3.36 0.96
C ILE A 150 4.33 3.80 -0.39
N HIS A 151 4.88 4.89 -0.90
CA HIS A 151 4.46 5.49 -2.16
C HIS A 151 5.13 4.81 -3.35
N PHE A 152 4.33 4.45 -4.33
CA PHE A 152 4.80 3.83 -5.58
C PHE A 152 5.08 4.85 -6.68
N THR A 153 4.73 6.12 -6.45
CA THR A 153 4.88 7.23 -7.38
C THR A 153 5.49 8.43 -6.65
N LYS A 154 5.66 9.53 -7.37
CA LYS A 154 6.16 10.80 -6.79
C LYS A 154 5.16 11.50 -5.87
N PHE A 155 3.90 11.05 -5.84
CA PHE A 155 2.87 11.67 -4.98
C PHE A 155 3.26 11.60 -3.51
N ARG A 156 3.00 12.70 -2.78
CA ARG A 156 3.15 12.79 -1.31
C ARG A 156 1.99 13.60 -0.76
N TYR A 157 1.65 13.33 0.47
CA TYR A 157 0.67 14.11 1.21
C TYR A 157 1.27 15.39 1.75
#